data_28457b8a835f3933f7ccd976a551e314
#
_entry.id   28457b8a835f3933f7ccd976a551e314
#
_cell.length_a   1.000
_cell.length_b   1.000
_cell.length_c   1.000
_cell.angle_alpha   90.00
_cell.angle_beta   90.00
_cell.angle_gamma   90.00
#
_symmetry.space_group_name_H-M   'P 1'
#
loop_
_entity.id
_entity.type
_entity.pdbx_description
1 polymer ?
#
loop_
_entity_poly.entity_id
_entity_poly.type
_entity_poly.pdbx_seq_one_letter_code
_entity_poly.pdbx_strand_id
1 'polypeptide(L)'
;LYLFLKKEPVEETHPHSATWLSYIYFIVGLISIVAGGHLMVTHASNVARYLGVSDWIIAVTIVAAGTSAPELATSITAALKGRHGIALGNLIGSDLFNLLGVLGLAGIINPTMIEQEIYFSVFNLIMMVGLVLLMIRTNWRISRIEGGILVVINLIRWYFDFAS
;
A
#
# COMPACT_ATOMS: atom_id res chain seq x y z
N LEU A 1 6.28 8.53 18.63
CA LEU A 1 7.13 9.50 19.35
C LEU A 1 8.61 9.11 19.24
N TYR A 2 8.97 7.86 19.47
CA TYR A 2 10.36 7.39 19.40
C TYR A 2 11.00 7.49 17.99
N LEU A 3 10.20 7.30 16.93
CA LEU A 3 10.64 7.49 15.54
C LEU A 3 11.01 8.96 15.23
N PHE A 4 10.35 9.94 15.90
CA PHE A 4 10.65 11.35 15.76
C PHE A 4 11.90 11.79 16.57
N LEU A 5 12.29 11.02 17.59
CA LEU A 5 13.42 11.35 18.47
C LEU A 5 14.75 10.77 17.96
N LYS A 6 14.74 9.73 17.14
CA LYS A 6 15.94 9.21 16.48
C LYS A 6 16.19 10.00 15.20
N LYS A 7 16.96 11.09 15.31
CA LYS A 7 17.55 11.77 14.14
C LYS A 7 18.39 10.74 13.38
N GLU A 8 17.82 10.14 12.33
CA GLU A 8 18.68 9.58 11.28
C GLU A 8 19.50 10.75 10.71
N PRO A 9 20.81 10.55 10.45
CA PRO A 9 21.56 11.56 9.75
C PRO A 9 20.83 11.83 8.44
N VAL A 10 20.31 13.04 8.31
CA VAL A 10 19.79 13.52 7.03
C VAL A 10 21.00 13.50 6.12
N GLU A 11 21.05 12.51 5.22
CA GLU A 11 22.02 12.53 4.15
C GLU A 11 21.83 13.86 3.44
N GLU A 12 22.80 14.76 3.58
CA GLU A 12 22.82 16.03 2.86
C GLU A 12 22.93 15.68 1.36
N THR A 13 21.78 15.40 0.77
CA THR A 13 21.69 15.35 -0.68
C THR A 13 21.93 16.77 -1.14
N HIS A 14 23.09 17.01 -1.77
CA HIS A 14 23.34 18.24 -2.49
C HIS A 14 22.08 18.59 -3.28
N PRO A 15 21.52 19.78 -3.11
CA PRO A 15 20.32 20.16 -3.82
C PRO A 15 20.65 20.18 -5.32
N HIS A 16 20.34 19.09 -6.02
CA HIS A 16 20.19 19.20 -7.46
C HIS A 16 19.07 20.20 -7.67
N SER A 17 19.41 21.37 -8.19
CA SER A 17 18.44 22.39 -8.56
C SER A 17 17.40 21.71 -9.47
N ALA A 18 16.16 21.59 -8.95
CA ALA A 18 15.08 21.00 -9.72
C ALA A 18 14.87 21.83 -10.98
N THR A 19 15.18 21.26 -12.12
CA THR A 19 14.98 21.90 -13.42
C THR A 19 13.46 21.89 -13.71
N TRP A 20 12.94 22.85 -14.44
CA TRP A 20 11.54 22.88 -14.88
C TRP A 20 11.10 21.54 -15.52
N LEU A 21 11.98 20.88 -16.25
CA LEU A 21 11.78 19.53 -16.78
C LEU A 21 11.48 18.48 -15.70
N SER A 22 12.08 18.60 -14.52
CA SER A 22 11.83 17.67 -13.40
C SER A 22 10.39 17.75 -12.91
N TYR A 23 9.80 18.94 -12.87
CA TYR A 23 8.40 19.13 -12.52
C TYR A 23 7.46 18.56 -13.59
N ILE A 24 7.79 18.73 -14.87
CA ILE A 24 7.02 18.14 -15.98
C ILE A 24 7.05 16.61 -15.87
N TYR A 25 8.23 16.01 -15.71
CA TYR A 25 8.34 14.56 -15.56
C TYR A 25 7.60 14.04 -14.32
N PHE A 26 7.62 14.79 -13.22
CA PHE A 26 6.86 14.43 -12.03
C PHE A 26 5.36 14.42 -12.31
N ILE A 27 4.82 15.48 -12.91
CA ILE A 27 3.38 15.60 -13.20
C ILE A 27 2.95 14.52 -14.21
N VAL A 28 3.71 14.36 -15.31
CA VAL A 28 3.41 13.34 -16.32
C VAL A 28 3.48 11.94 -15.74
N GLY A 29 4.49 11.64 -14.92
CA GLY A 29 4.63 10.37 -14.22
C GLY A 29 3.46 10.10 -13.28
N LEU A 30 3.06 11.08 -12.49
CA LEU A 30 1.93 10.97 -11.57
C LEU A 30 0.62 10.69 -12.32
N ILE A 31 0.33 11.48 -13.37
CA ILE A 31 -0.85 11.28 -14.21
C ILE A 31 -0.82 9.88 -14.84
N SER A 32 0.33 9.45 -15.36
CA SER A 32 0.48 8.13 -15.99
C SER A 32 0.22 6.99 -15.03
N ILE A 33 0.72 7.06 -13.78
CA ILE A 33 0.50 6.03 -12.77
C ILE A 33 -0.98 5.97 -12.38
N VAL A 34 -1.60 7.12 -12.12
CA VAL A 34 -3.02 7.20 -11.74
C VAL A 34 -3.93 6.71 -12.87
N ALA A 35 -3.70 7.19 -14.09
CA ALA A 35 -4.47 6.76 -15.26
C ALA A 35 -4.27 5.26 -15.56
N GLY A 36 -3.03 4.77 -15.49
CA GLY A 36 -2.70 3.36 -15.68
C GLY A 36 -3.36 2.46 -14.63
N GLY A 37 -3.32 2.85 -13.36
CA GLY A 37 -4.01 2.16 -12.26
C GLY A 37 -5.52 2.11 -12.49
N HIS A 38 -6.13 3.23 -12.86
CA HIS A 38 -7.56 3.29 -13.15
C HIS A 38 -7.97 2.40 -14.34
N LEU A 39 -7.23 2.45 -15.43
CA LEU A 39 -7.47 1.59 -16.59
C LEU A 39 -7.31 0.11 -16.23
N MET A 40 -6.26 -0.24 -15.50
CA MET A 40 -6.02 -1.59 -15.04
C MET A 40 -7.19 -2.11 -14.17
N VAL A 41 -7.61 -1.34 -13.18
CA VAL A 41 -8.74 -1.71 -12.29
C VAL A 41 -10.00 -1.91 -13.12
N THR A 42 -10.34 -0.95 -13.98
CA THR A 42 -11.58 -1.01 -14.78
C THR A 42 -11.63 -2.24 -15.67
N HIS A 43 -10.58 -2.47 -16.47
CA HIS A 43 -10.58 -3.57 -17.43
C HIS A 43 -10.38 -4.93 -16.78
N ALA A 44 -9.48 -5.04 -15.78
CA ALA A 44 -9.26 -6.29 -15.06
C ALA A 44 -10.51 -6.70 -14.25
N SER A 45 -11.21 -5.75 -13.62
CA SER A 45 -12.47 -6.04 -12.92
C SER A 45 -13.55 -6.52 -13.86
N ASN A 46 -13.68 -5.94 -15.06
CA ASN A 46 -14.66 -6.39 -16.04
C ASN A 46 -14.36 -7.81 -16.53
N VAL A 47 -13.10 -8.14 -16.79
CA VAL A 47 -12.69 -9.50 -17.17
C VAL A 47 -12.96 -10.49 -16.03
N ALA A 48 -12.63 -10.12 -14.78
CA ALA A 48 -12.86 -10.95 -13.62
C ALA A 48 -14.35 -11.24 -13.40
N ARG A 49 -15.23 -10.22 -13.54
CA ARG A 49 -16.69 -10.42 -13.49
C ARG A 49 -17.19 -11.34 -14.59
N TYR A 50 -16.68 -11.19 -15.80
CA TYR A 50 -17.02 -12.07 -16.92
C TYR A 50 -16.63 -13.52 -16.64
N LEU A 51 -15.55 -13.75 -15.90
CA LEU A 51 -15.09 -15.08 -15.45
C LEU A 51 -15.85 -15.59 -14.20
N GLY A 52 -16.83 -14.85 -13.68
CA GLY A 52 -17.63 -15.24 -12.53
C GLY A 52 -16.98 -14.97 -11.17
N VAL A 53 -15.92 -14.15 -11.12
CA VAL A 53 -15.29 -13.76 -9.85
C VAL A 53 -16.21 -12.82 -9.10
N SER A 54 -16.37 -13.03 -7.77
CA SER A 54 -17.23 -12.19 -6.93
C SER A 54 -16.69 -10.76 -6.81
N ASP A 55 -17.60 -9.79 -6.64
CA ASP A 55 -17.21 -8.38 -6.47
C ASP A 55 -16.36 -8.16 -5.22
N TRP A 56 -16.54 -8.94 -4.16
CA TRP A 56 -15.71 -8.92 -2.97
C TRP A 56 -14.23 -9.24 -3.31
N ILE A 57 -14.00 -10.36 -4.01
CA ILE A 57 -12.65 -10.76 -4.42
C ILE A 57 -12.02 -9.72 -5.33
N ILE A 58 -12.79 -9.18 -6.29
CA ILE A 58 -12.33 -8.10 -7.16
C ILE A 58 -11.89 -6.87 -6.34
N ALA A 59 -12.69 -6.49 -5.34
CA ALA A 59 -12.39 -5.33 -4.49
C ALA A 59 -11.11 -5.54 -3.66
N VAL A 60 -10.95 -6.68 -2.98
CA VAL A 60 -9.81 -6.95 -2.09
C VAL A 60 -8.52 -7.31 -2.84
N THR A 61 -8.58 -7.53 -4.14
CA THR A 61 -7.41 -7.88 -4.96
C THR A 61 -7.14 -6.84 -6.05
N ILE A 62 -7.94 -6.81 -7.10
CA ILE A 62 -7.69 -5.98 -8.29
C ILE A 62 -7.78 -4.49 -7.96
N VAL A 63 -8.87 -4.10 -7.28
CA VAL A 63 -9.08 -2.68 -6.92
C VAL A 63 -8.03 -2.26 -5.91
N ALA A 64 -7.79 -3.06 -4.86
CA ALA A 64 -6.78 -2.77 -3.86
C ALA A 64 -5.38 -2.63 -4.48
N ALA A 65 -4.96 -3.55 -5.36
CA ALA A 65 -3.66 -3.47 -6.04
C ALA A 65 -3.56 -2.24 -6.95
N GLY A 66 -4.63 -1.91 -7.69
CA GLY A 66 -4.63 -0.78 -8.62
C GLY A 66 -4.62 0.58 -7.93
N THR A 67 -5.35 0.72 -6.83
CA THR A 67 -5.37 1.95 -6.03
C THR A 67 -4.06 2.15 -5.27
N SER A 68 -3.38 1.06 -4.88
CA SER A 68 -2.06 1.11 -4.22
C SER A 68 -0.88 1.15 -5.20
N ALA A 69 -1.12 1.16 -6.52
CA ALA A 69 -0.03 1.21 -7.50
C ALA A 69 0.86 2.47 -7.40
N PRO A 70 0.33 3.69 -7.16
CA PRO A 70 1.15 4.89 -6.93
C PRO A 70 2.06 4.76 -5.71
N GLU A 71 1.53 4.24 -4.61
CA GLU A 71 2.28 4.02 -3.36
C GLU A 71 3.39 2.98 -3.55
N LEU A 72 3.09 1.89 -4.24
CA LEU A 72 4.09 0.86 -4.59
C LEU A 72 5.20 1.44 -5.45
N ALA A 73 4.88 2.18 -6.50
CA ALA A 73 5.86 2.79 -7.39
C ALA A 73 6.77 3.77 -6.63
N THR A 74 6.20 4.60 -5.78
CA THR A 74 6.92 5.56 -4.95
C THR A 74 7.83 4.87 -3.95
N SER A 75 7.30 3.88 -3.21
CA SER A 75 8.03 3.17 -2.16
C SER A 75 9.16 2.31 -2.73
N ILE A 76 8.91 1.58 -3.83
CA ILE A 76 9.94 0.79 -4.51
C ILE A 76 11.04 1.71 -5.04
N THR A 77 10.68 2.81 -5.69
CA THR A 77 11.66 3.77 -6.22
C THR A 77 12.50 4.39 -5.10
N ALA A 78 11.89 4.76 -3.99
CA ALA A 78 12.58 5.29 -2.82
C ALA A 78 13.53 4.24 -2.21
N ALA A 79 13.07 3.00 -2.06
CA ALA A 79 13.87 1.90 -1.53
C ALA A 79 15.08 1.57 -2.44
N LEU A 80 14.90 1.53 -3.77
CA LEU A 80 15.98 1.31 -4.74
C LEU A 80 17.02 2.44 -4.71
N LYS A 81 16.60 3.66 -4.36
CA LYS A 81 17.50 4.82 -4.17
C LYS A 81 18.10 4.89 -2.75
N GLY A 82 17.89 3.88 -1.89
CA GLY A 82 18.37 3.86 -0.51
C GLY A 82 17.60 4.78 0.44
N ARG A 83 16.52 5.43 0.00
CA ARG A 83 15.71 6.37 0.80
C ARG A 83 14.63 5.63 1.60
N HIS A 84 15.06 4.80 2.54
CA HIS A 84 14.15 3.90 3.28
C HIS A 84 13.13 4.65 4.13
N GLY A 85 13.48 5.81 4.70
CA GLY A 85 12.55 6.65 5.46
C GLY A 85 11.38 7.17 4.61
N ILE A 86 11.62 7.53 3.34
CA ILE A 86 10.57 7.95 2.40
C ILE A 86 9.68 6.75 2.06
N ALA A 87 10.26 5.56 1.79
CA ALA A 87 9.49 4.37 1.47
C ALA A 87 8.55 3.97 2.62
N LEU A 88 9.06 3.90 3.85
CA LEU A 88 8.27 3.57 5.03
C LEU A 88 7.22 4.64 5.35
N GLY A 89 7.60 5.93 5.26
CA GLY A 89 6.69 7.05 5.51
C GLY A 89 5.52 7.07 4.53
N ASN A 90 5.76 6.78 3.26
CA ASN A 90 4.72 6.68 2.23
C ASN A 90 3.75 5.53 2.52
N LEU A 91 4.24 4.33 2.86
CA LEU A 91 3.39 3.17 3.18
C LEU A 91 2.54 3.43 4.43
N ILE A 92 3.16 3.82 5.54
CA ILE A 92 2.45 4.09 6.79
C ILE A 92 1.47 5.26 6.63
N GLY A 93 1.88 6.32 5.92
CA GLY A 93 1.06 7.50 5.69
C GLY A 93 -0.19 7.20 4.87
N SER A 94 -0.04 6.39 3.81
CA SER A 94 -1.16 5.92 2.99
C SER A 94 -2.14 5.06 3.79
N ASP A 95 -1.65 4.11 4.57
CA ASP A 95 -2.50 3.26 5.42
C ASP A 95 -3.28 4.07 6.45
N LEU A 96 -2.62 5.01 7.13
CA LEU A 96 -3.28 5.90 8.09
C LEU A 96 -4.32 6.80 7.41
N PHE A 97 -4.01 7.34 6.25
CA PHE A 97 -4.96 8.16 5.49
C PHE A 97 -6.17 7.35 5.05
N ASN A 98 -5.98 6.12 4.58
CA ASN A 98 -7.07 5.24 4.16
C ASN A 98 -7.96 4.83 5.35
N LEU A 99 -7.39 4.51 6.51
CA LEU A 99 -8.15 4.12 7.69
C LEU A 99 -8.84 5.31 8.36
N LEU A 100 -8.15 6.42 8.56
CA LEU A 100 -8.69 7.54 9.33
C LEU A 100 -9.42 8.55 8.44
N GLY A 101 -8.88 8.85 7.27
CA GLY A 101 -9.45 9.81 6.33
C GLY A 101 -10.57 9.18 5.51
N VAL A 102 -10.22 8.21 4.66
CA VAL A 102 -11.17 7.65 3.67
C VAL A 102 -12.28 6.86 4.35
N LEU A 103 -11.96 5.90 5.20
CA LEU A 103 -12.95 5.08 5.89
C LEU A 103 -13.78 5.91 6.88
N GLY A 104 -13.13 6.83 7.62
CA GLY A 104 -13.83 7.73 8.53
C GLY A 104 -14.83 8.62 7.80
N LEU A 105 -14.44 9.20 6.66
CA LEU A 105 -15.32 10.04 5.85
C LEU A 105 -16.46 9.23 5.21
N ALA A 106 -16.15 8.04 4.71
CA ALA A 106 -17.16 7.12 4.17
C ALA A 106 -18.22 6.76 5.21
N GLY A 107 -17.82 6.47 6.45
CA GLY A 107 -18.73 6.17 7.55
C GLY A 107 -19.63 7.36 7.96
N ILE A 108 -19.13 8.60 7.82
CA ILE A 108 -19.93 9.80 8.06
C ILE A 108 -20.99 10.01 6.96
N ILE A 109 -20.59 9.77 5.69
CA ILE A 109 -21.47 9.99 4.53
C ILE A 109 -22.54 8.89 4.45
N ASN A 110 -22.15 7.65 4.66
CA ASN A 110 -23.06 6.51 4.58
C ASN A 110 -22.66 5.44 5.61
N PRO A 111 -23.37 5.38 6.77
CA PRO A 111 -23.11 4.36 7.76
C PRO A 111 -23.25 2.96 7.15
N THR A 112 -22.17 2.19 7.13
CA THR A 112 -22.12 0.86 6.52
C THR A 112 -22.28 -0.20 7.60
N MET A 113 -23.17 -1.16 7.39
CA MET A 113 -23.27 -2.36 8.23
C MET A 113 -22.03 -3.22 8.01
N ILE A 114 -21.42 -3.65 9.10
CA ILE A 114 -20.23 -4.51 9.06
C ILE A 114 -20.74 -5.97 9.07
N GLU A 115 -20.55 -6.67 7.95
CA GLU A 115 -20.86 -8.08 7.83
C GLU A 115 -19.84 -8.95 8.58
N GLN A 116 -20.27 -10.15 9.01
CA GLN A 116 -19.40 -11.04 9.82
C GLN A 116 -18.10 -11.44 9.11
N GLU A 117 -18.12 -11.53 7.79
CA GLU A 117 -16.95 -11.86 6.97
C GLU A 117 -15.83 -10.83 7.11
N ILE A 118 -16.19 -9.56 7.37
CA ILE A 118 -15.21 -8.45 7.55
C ILE A 118 -14.41 -8.63 8.84
N TYR A 119 -14.99 -9.21 9.91
CA TYR A 119 -14.27 -9.43 11.17
C TYR A 119 -13.03 -10.31 10.99
N PHE A 120 -13.13 -11.35 10.18
CA PHE A 120 -12.00 -12.23 9.89
C PHE A 120 -10.89 -11.49 9.11
N SER A 121 -11.25 -10.68 8.13
CA SER A 121 -10.32 -9.86 7.35
C SER A 121 -9.63 -8.80 8.23
N VAL A 122 -10.37 -8.14 9.13
CA VAL A 122 -9.81 -7.18 10.09
C VAL A 122 -8.86 -7.86 11.07
N PHE A 123 -9.22 -9.04 11.59
CA PHE A 123 -8.35 -9.81 12.46
C PHE A 123 -7.04 -10.19 11.77
N ASN A 124 -7.10 -10.68 10.54
CA ASN A 124 -5.92 -11.00 9.73
C ASN A 124 -5.05 -9.76 9.48
N LEU A 125 -5.66 -8.61 9.20
CA LEU A 125 -4.94 -7.34 9.05
C LEU A 125 -4.19 -6.97 10.34
N ILE A 126 -4.84 -7.04 11.49
CA ILE A 126 -4.22 -6.75 12.79
C ILE A 126 -3.03 -7.69 13.05
N MET A 127 -3.19 -8.99 12.76
CA MET A 127 -2.12 -9.99 12.90
C MET A 127 -0.94 -9.68 11.97
N MET A 128 -1.20 -9.33 10.71
CA MET A 128 -0.17 -8.96 9.74
C MET A 128 0.60 -7.71 10.17
N VAL A 129 -0.12 -6.66 10.59
CA VAL A 129 0.50 -5.43 11.11
C VAL A 129 1.33 -5.73 12.37
N GLY A 130 0.80 -6.55 13.28
CA GLY A 130 1.53 -6.99 14.47
C GLY A 130 2.83 -7.73 14.13
N LEU A 131 2.78 -8.63 13.14
CA LEU A 131 3.95 -9.36 12.65
C LEU A 131 5.01 -8.40 12.06
N VAL A 132 4.59 -7.44 11.23
CA VAL A 132 5.48 -6.41 10.67
C VAL A 132 6.14 -5.59 11.77
N LEU A 133 5.38 -5.16 12.78
CA LEU A 133 5.91 -4.41 13.92
C LEU A 133 6.91 -5.23 14.74
N LEU A 134 6.67 -6.53 14.94
CA LEU A 134 7.61 -7.43 15.59
C LEU A 134 8.92 -7.57 14.79
N MET A 135 8.83 -7.73 13.47
CA MET A 135 10.00 -7.80 12.59
C MET A 135 10.82 -6.50 12.62
N ILE A 136 10.15 -5.34 12.55
CA ILE A 136 10.82 -4.04 12.65
C ILE A 136 11.52 -3.87 14.01
N ARG A 137 10.92 -4.36 15.09
CA ARG A 137 11.50 -4.24 16.45
C ARG A 137 12.82 -4.96 16.59
N THR A 138 13.08 -6.03 15.86
CA THR A 138 14.27 -6.89 16.02
C THR A 138 15.55 -6.16 15.62
N ASN A 139 15.52 -5.29 14.61
CA ASN A 139 16.74 -4.58 14.14
C ASN A 139 16.46 -3.24 13.45
N TRP A 140 15.25 -2.67 13.57
CA TRP A 140 14.80 -1.46 12.87
C TRP A 140 14.95 -1.53 11.35
N ARG A 141 15.02 -2.75 10.80
CA ARG A 141 15.15 -3.03 9.37
C ARG A 141 14.36 -4.28 9.06
N ILE A 142 13.70 -4.29 7.91
CA ILE A 142 13.13 -5.50 7.35
C ILE A 142 14.19 -6.10 6.41
N SER A 143 14.67 -7.28 6.72
CA SER A 143 15.61 -8.01 5.87
C SER A 143 14.90 -8.52 4.60
N ARG A 144 15.67 -8.87 3.57
CA ARG A 144 15.12 -9.46 2.33
C ARG A 144 14.35 -10.76 2.58
N ILE A 145 14.79 -11.54 3.57
CA ILE A 145 14.13 -12.81 3.95
C ILE A 145 12.78 -12.51 4.61
N GLU A 146 12.73 -11.58 5.55
CA GLU A 146 11.49 -11.15 6.22
C GLU A 146 10.49 -10.57 5.22
N GLY A 147 10.96 -9.72 4.28
CA GLY A 147 10.14 -9.23 3.19
C GLY A 147 9.59 -10.34 2.30
N GLY A 148 10.42 -11.35 1.97
CA GLY A 148 9.98 -12.55 1.24
C GLY A 148 8.92 -13.34 2.00
N ILE A 149 9.07 -13.52 3.31
CA ILE A 149 8.08 -14.19 4.17
C ILE A 149 6.75 -13.43 4.14
N LEU A 150 6.75 -12.10 4.28
CA LEU A 150 5.53 -11.28 4.21
C LEU A 150 4.80 -11.43 2.88
N VAL A 151 5.53 -11.45 1.77
CA VAL A 151 4.94 -11.67 0.43
C VAL A 151 4.30 -13.06 0.34
N VAL A 152 5.00 -14.11 0.79
CA VAL A 152 4.47 -15.49 0.78
C VAL A 152 3.21 -15.60 1.64
N ILE A 153 3.19 -15.03 2.85
CA ILE A 153 2.01 -15.02 3.73
C ILE A 153 0.84 -14.31 3.04
N ASN A 154 1.08 -13.16 2.38
CA ASN A 154 0.03 -12.46 1.67
C ASN A 154 -0.52 -13.24 0.47
N LEU A 155 0.34 -13.94 -0.28
CA LEU A 155 -0.10 -14.80 -1.39
C LEU A 155 -0.92 -16.00 -0.90
N ILE A 156 -0.52 -16.61 0.22
CA ILE A 156 -1.28 -17.69 0.87
C ILE A 156 -2.66 -17.18 1.31
N ARG A 157 -2.72 -15.99 1.92
CA ARG A 157 -3.98 -15.37 2.29
C ARG A 157 -4.89 -15.19 1.08
N TRP A 158 -4.39 -14.62 0.00
CA TRP A 158 -5.15 -14.45 -1.23
C TRP A 158 -5.65 -15.77 -1.79
N TYR A 159 -4.83 -16.83 -1.75
CA TYR A 159 -5.26 -18.16 -2.18
C TYR A 159 -6.48 -18.65 -1.41
N PHE A 160 -6.52 -18.46 -0.07
CA PHE A 160 -7.68 -18.82 0.73
C PHE A 160 -8.88 -17.91 0.48
N ASP A 161 -8.67 -16.61 0.28
CA ASP A 161 -9.76 -15.67 -0.07
C ASP A 161 -10.39 -16.02 -1.43
N PHE A 162 -9.62 -16.61 -2.39
CA PHE A 162 -10.14 -17.07 -3.67
C PHE A 162 -10.79 -18.46 -3.59
N ALA A 163 -10.43 -19.28 -2.61
CA ALA A 163 -10.92 -20.66 -2.49
C ALA A 163 -12.21 -20.77 -1.64
N SER A 164 -12.55 -19.70 -0.89
CA SER A 164 -13.78 -19.60 -0.08
C SER A 164 -14.90 -18.97 -0.87
#